data_b6b35c462f11885ff4563cbe5d5eb896
#
_entry.id   b6b35c462f11885ff4563cbe5d5eb896
#
_cell.length_a   1.000
_cell.length_b   1.000
_cell.length_c   1.000
_cell.angle_alpha   90.00
_cell.angle_beta   90.00
_cell.angle_gamma   90.00
#
_symmetry.space_group_name_H-M   'P 1'
#
loop_
_entity.id
_entity.type
_entity.pdbx_description
1 polymer ?
#
loop_
_entity_poly.entity_id
_entity_poly.type
_entity_poly.pdbx_seq_one_letter_code
_entity_poly.pdbx_strand_id
1 'polypeptide(L)'
;MIVAERVTGVARSFIHQVGISRTAWLRAAAASLLLLALPFVLRLDGRAHADWLQFLGRFHPTLLHLPIGMIVLVPVLEIAGMKRPALREAADFVLRLALALALPTLALGYMLAYGAGDTGTTVSRHMWGAIVLCIGLMLCLLVRPAWAANQQAFIYPGLLVATLIALVWTGHEGGSITHGSD
;
A
#
# COMPACT_ATOMS: atom_id res chain seq x y z
N MET A 1 -14.38 1.44 29.87
CA MET A 1 -14.44 2.90 29.64
C MET A 1 -13.04 3.54 29.69
N ILE A 2 -12.24 3.31 30.70
CA ILE A 2 -10.90 3.92 30.90
C ILE A 2 -9.88 3.60 29.78
N VAL A 3 -9.90 2.39 29.19
CA VAL A 3 -8.98 1.99 28.12
C VAL A 3 -9.28 2.73 26.81
N ALA A 4 -10.54 2.93 26.48
CA ALA A 4 -10.96 3.66 25.28
C ALA A 4 -10.57 5.15 25.34
N GLU A 5 -10.68 5.78 26.51
CA GLU A 5 -10.24 7.18 26.72
C GLU A 5 -8.71 7.34 26.63
N ARG A 6 -7.94 6.39 27.13
CA ARG A 6 -6.48 6.43 26.99
C ARG A 6 -6.03 6.27 25.53
N VAL A 7 -6.65 5.35 24.78
CA VAL A 7 -6.33 5.14 23.35
C VAL A 7 -6.68 6.38 22.54
N THR A 8 -7.83 7.00 22.80
CA THR A 8 -8.23 8.23 22.09
C THR A 8 -7.36 9.44 22.49
N GLY A 9 -6.91 9.51 23.74
CA GLY A 9 -5.99 10.56 24.22
C GLY A 9 -4.61 10.45 23.57
N VAL A 10 -4.04 9.25 23.49
CA VAL A 10 -2.75 8.99 22.83
C VAL A 10 -2.85 9.28 21.33
N ALA A 11 -3.92 8.85 20.67
CA ALA A 11 -4.15 9.13 19.25
C ALA A 11 -4.30 10.63 18.97
N ARG A 12 -5.01 11.38 19.82
CA ARG A 12 -5.15 12.84 19.70
C ARG A 12 -3.81 13.55 19.89
N SER A 13 -3.02 13.16 20.90
CA SER A 13 -1.69 13.70 21.14
C SER A 13 -0.76 13.45 19.95
N PHE A 14 -0.78 12.24 19.40
CA PHE A 14 0.02 11.86 18.23
C PHE A 14 -0.36 12.67 16.98
N ILE A 15 -1.66 12.80 16.68
CA ILE A 15 -2.17 13.60 15.55
C ILE A 15 -1.75 15.08 15.67
N HIS A 16 -1.79 15.64 16.88
CA HIS A 16 -1.37 17.01 17.14
C HIS A 16 0.15 17.20 17.00
N GLN A 17 0.95 16.22 17.42
CA GLN A 17 2.40 16.25 17.32
C GLN A 17 2.90 16.12 15.88
N VAL A 18 2.19 15.40 15.01
CA VAL A 18 2.59 15.16 13.61
C VAL A 18 2.15 16.30 12.67
N GLY A 19 1.36 17.29 13.17
CA GLY A 19 0.91 18.44 12.36
C GLY A 19 0.02 18.08 11.17
N ILE A 20 -0.49 16.85 11.12
CA ILE A 20 -1.36 16.33 10.04
C ILE A 20 -2.81 16.70 10.35
N SER A 21 -3.53 17.20 9.36
CA SER A 21 -4.94 17.56 9.55
C SER A 21 -5.79 16.34 9.92
N ARG A 22 -6.73 16.53 10.83
CA ARG A 22 -7.68 15.48 11.24
C ARG A 22 -8.44 14.89 10.05
N THR A 23 -8.76 15.70 9.06
CA THR A 23 -9.43 15.26 7.83
C THR A 23 -8.57 14.34 6.99
N ALA A 24 -7.24 14.57 6.92
CA ALA A 24 -6.31 13.67 6.22
C ALA A 24 -6.24 12.30 6.90
N TRP A 25 -6.17 12.27 8.23
CA TRP A 25 -6.22 11.02 9.00
C TRP A 25 -7.53 10.25 8.79
N LEU A 26 -8.67 10.95 8.83
CA LEU A 26 -9.97 10.31 8.61
C LEU A 26 -10.10 9.72 7.20
N ARG A 27 -9.62 10.44 6.18
CA ARG A 27 -9.60 9.93 4.79
C ARG A 27 -8.71 8.71 4.65
N ALA A 28 -7.51 8.74 5.21
CA ALA A 28 -6.60 7.60 5.18
C ALA A 28 -7.18 6.38 5.94
N ALA A 29 -7.79 6.59 7.11
CA ALA A 29 -8.45 5.55 7.86
C ALA A 29 -9.64 4.94 7.10
N ALA A 30 -10.50 5.78 6.51
CA ALA A 30 -11.63 5.33 5.71
C ALA A 30 -11.17 4.52 4.49
N ALA A 31 -10.16 5.00 3.75
CA ALA A 31 -9.60 4.29 2.62
C ALA A 31 -8.95 2.96 3.04
N SER A 32 -8.22 2.94 4.17
CA SER A 32 -7.65 1.70 4.70
C SER A 32 -8.72 0.68 5.09
N LEU A 33 -9.81 1.14 5.73
CA LEU A 33 -10.94 0.27 6.08
C LEU A 33 -11.63 -0.30 4.84
N LEU A 34 -11.80 0.49 3.78
CA LEU A 34 -12.35 0.02 2.51
C LEU A 34 -11.47 -1.05 1.88
N LEU A 35 -10.13 -0.86 1.86
CA LEU A 35 -9.20 -1.85 1.34
C LEU A 35 -9.23 -3.14 2.18
N LEU A 36 -9.25 -3.03 3.51
CA LEU A 36 -9.33 -4.18 4.41
C LEU A 36 -10.67 -4.91 4.30
N ALA A 37 -11.76 -4.23 3.98
CA ALA A 37 -13.07 -4.82 3.80
C ALA A 37 -13.20 -5.58 2.47
N LEU A 38 -12.38 -5.26 1.47
CA LEU A 38 -12.47 -5.81 0.11
C LEU A 38 -12.52 -7.35 0.07
N PRO A 39 -11.63 -8.11 0.76
CA PRO A 39 -11.67 -9.58 0.75
C PRO A 39 -12.89 -10.19 1.45
N PHE A 40 -13.58 -9.43 2.29
CA PHE A 40 -14.79 -9.87 2.98
C PHE A 40 -16.06 -9.60 2.17
N VAL A 41 -16.06 -8.52 1.38
CA VAL A 41 -17.19 -8.11 0.53
C VAL A 41 -17.17 -8.90 -0.79
N LEU A 42 -16.00 -8.98 -1.44
CA LEU A 42 -15.79 -9.72 -2.68
C LEU A 42 -15.02 -11.01 -2.36
N ARG A 43 -15.68 -11.99 -1.80
CA ARG A 43 -15.04 -13.26 -1.44
C ARG A 43 -14.64 -14.03 -2.69
N LEU A 44 -13.43 -14.57 -2.68
CA LEU A 44 -13.01 -15.59 -3.63
C LEU A 44 -13.74 -16.90 -3.27
N ASP A 45 -14.77 -17.24 -4.01
CA ASP A 45 -15.69 -18.36 -3.70
C ASP A 45 -15.38 -19.65 -4.48
N GLY A 46 -14.28 -19.65 -5.24
CA GLY A 46 -13.87 -20.80 -6.05
C GLY A 46 -14.68 -20.97 -7.34
N ARG A 47 -15.51 -20.00 -7.71
CA ARG A 47 -16.32 -20.02 -8.93
C ARG A 47 -15.76 -19.05 -9.95
N ALA A 48 -15.70 -19.47 -11.19
CA ALA A 48 -15.41 -18.56 -12.29
C ALA A 48 -16.56 -17.56 -12.46
N HIS A 49 -16.20 -16.29 -12.60
CA HIS A 49 -17.13 -15.19 -12.82
C HIS A 49 -17.02 -14.66 -14.26
N ALA A 50 -17.63 -13.51 -14.53
CA ALA A 50 -17.73 -12.95 -15.87
C ALA A 50 -16.37 -12.83 -16.59
N ASP A 51 -16.27 -13.26 -17.83
CA ASP A 51 -15.04 -13.31 -18.63
C ASP A 51 -14.34 -11.96 -18.78
N TRP A 52 -15.10 -10.86 -18.75
CA TRP A 52 -14.53 -9.51 -18.83
C TRP A 52 -13.67 -9.15 -17.61
N LEU A 53 -13.96 -9.75 -16.43
CA LEU A 53 -13.12 -9.59 -15.23
C LEU A 53 -11.75 -10.23 -15.45
N GLN A 54 -11.73 -11.46 -15.96
CA GLN A 54 -10.47 -12.12 -16.32
C GLN A 54 -9.72 -11.36 -17.39
N PHE A 55 -10.44 -10.89 -18.44
CA PHE A 55 -9.82 -10.13 -19.52
C PHE A 55 -9.09 -8.88 -18.99
N LEU A 56 -9.77 -8.05 -18.19
CA LEU A 56 -9.14 -6.86 -17.60
C LEU A 56 -8.04 -7.25 -16.60
N GLY A 57 -8.26 -8.27 -15.79
CA GLY A 57 -7.30 -8.76 -14.83
C GLY A 57 -5.97 -9.21 -15.44
N ARG A 58 -5.95 -9.67 -16.69
CA ARG A 58 -4.72 -10.06 -17.42
C ARG A 58 -3.72 -8.94 -17.61
N PHE A 59 -4.14 -7.67 -17.47
CA PHE A 59 -3.22 -6.53 -17.49
C PHE A 59 -2.47 -6.34 -16.17
N HIS A 60 -2.89 -7.01 -15.07
CA HIS A 60 -2.21 -6.93 -13.77
C HIS A 60 -0.70 -7.22 -13.85
N PRO A 61 -0.20 -8.31 -14.46
CA PRO A 61 1.22 -8.61 -14.54
C PRO A 61 2.03 -7.55 -15.29
N THR A 62 1.45 -6.92 -16.28
CA THR A 62 2.11 -5.86 -17.05
C THR A 62 2.18 -4.57 -16.23
N LEU A 63 1.08 -4.20 -15.58
CA LEU A 63 0.98 -2.93 -14.84
C LEU A 63 1.79 -2.93 -13.55
N LEU A 64 1.92 -4.07 -12.86
CA LEU A 64 2.57 -4.17 -11.53
C LEU A 64 4.03 -3.69 -11.51
N HIS A 65 4.75 -3.78 -12.62
CA HIS A 65 6.16 -3.36 -12.69
C HIS A 65 6.35 -1.86 -12.50
N LEU A 66 5.35 -1.05 -12.88
CA LEU A 66 5.41 0.41 -12.72
C LEU A 66 5.41 0.83 -11.24
N PRO A 67 4.40 0.47 -10.41
CA PRO A 67 4.44 0.84 -9.00
C PRO A 67 5.61 0.20 -8.26
N ILE A 68 6.04 -1.03 -8.59
CA ILE A 68 7.20 -1.67 -7.98
C ILE A 68 8.46 -0.82 -8.20
N GLY A 69 8.75 -0.47 -9.46
CA GLY A 69 9.92 0.35 -9.80
C GLY A 69 9.91 1.71 -9.10
N MET A 70 8.73 2.35 -9.01
CA MET A 70 8.57 3.62 -8.32
C MET A 70 8.78 3.49 -6.81
N ILE A 71 8.22 2.46 -6.16
CA ILE A 71 8.38 2.23 -4.72
C ILE A 71 9.85 2.02 -4.37
N VAL A 72 10.58 1.25 -5.17
CA VAL A 72 12.03 1.01 -4.99
C VAL A 72 12.84 2.29 -5.23
N LEU A 73 12.40 3.16 -6.12
CA LEU A 73 13.07 4.45 -6.39
C LEU A 73 12.94 5.45 -5.24
N VAL A 74 11.83 5.42 -4.47
CA VAL A 74 11.57 6.38 -3.38
C VAL A 74 12.73 6.45 -2.38
N PRO A 75 13.22 5.38 -1.75
CA PRO A 75 14.32 5.46 -0.78
C PRO A 75 15.62 5.99 -1.41
N VAL A 76 15.89 5.71 -2.67
CA VAL A 76 17.05 6.24 -3.39
C VAL A 76 16.95 7.76 -3.50
N LEU A 77 15.77 8.27 -3.89
CA LEU A 77 15.51 9.70 -3.99
C LEU A 77 15.55 10.39 -2.62
N GLU A 78 15.04 9.75 -1.56
CA GLU A 78 15.07 10.30 -0.19
C GLU A 78 16.51 10.41 0.33
N ILE A 79 17.34 9.38 0.14
CA ILE A 79 18.75 9.40 0.56
C ILE A 79 19.54 10.45 -0.24
N ALA A 80 19.38 10.47 -1.56
CA ALA A 80 20.03 11.46 -2.41
C ALA A 80 19.51 12.88 -2.12
N GLY A 81 18.25 13.00 -1.74
CA GLY A 81 17.57 14.23 -1.36
C GLY A 81 18.07 14.86 -0.04
N MET A 82 18.79 14.09 0.79
CA MET A 82 19.46 14.66 1.99
C MET A 82 20.48 15.74 1.62
N LYS A 83 21.11 15.63 0.45
CA LYS A 83 22.07 16.61 -0.08
C LYS A 83 21.50 17.51 -1.18
N ARG A 84 20.36 17.15 -1.77
CA ARG A 84 19.75 17.83 -2.94
C ARG A 84 18.24 17.95 -2.75
N PRO A 85 17.73 19.07 -2.23
CA PRO A 85 16.29 19.24 -1.90
C PRO A 85 15.33 18.91 -3.06
N ALA A 86 15.70 19.22 -4.29
CA ALA A 86 14.88 18.88 -5.48
C ALA A 86 14.59 17.38 -5.61
N LEU A 87 15.51 16.50 -5.19
CA LEU A 87 15.27 15.05 -5.21
C LEU A 87 14.28 14.61 -4.13
N ARG A 88 14.16 15.37 -3.04
CA ARG A 88 13.15 15.16 -2.01
C ARG A 88 11.75 15.48 -2.53
N GLU A 89 11.62 16.52 -3.33
CA GLU A 89 10.35 16.84 -4.01
C GLU A 89 10.00 15.76 -5.05
N ALA A 90 11.00 15.31 -5.81
CA ALA A 90 10.84 14.19 -6.73
C ALA A 90 10.40 12.90 -6.00
N ALA A 91 10.93 12.60 -4.81
CA ALA A 91 10.51 11.46 -4.00
C ALA A 91 9.02 11.57 -3.60
N ASP A 92 8.53 12.75 -3.24
CA ASP A 92 7.10 12.98 -2.94
C ASP A 92 6.22 12.69 -4.15
N PHE A 93 6.60 13.22 -5.30
CA PHE A 93 5.87 12.99 -6.55
C PHE A 93 5.85 11.51 -6.92
N VAL A 94 7.01 10.83 -6.88
CA VAL A 94 7.12 9.40 -7.20
C VAL A 94 6.30 8.55 -6.24
N LEU A 95 6.30 8.86 -4.93
CA LEU A 95 5.51 8.14 -3.95
C LEU A 95 3.99 8.29 -4.19
N ARG A 96 3.53 9.49 -4.57
CA ARG A 96 2.12 9.72 -4.97
C ARG A 96 1.75 8.93 -6.21
N LEU A 97 2.62 8.94 -7.21
CA LEU A 97 2.41 8.20 -8.44
C LEU A 97 2.45 6.68 -8.21
N ALA A 98 3.33 6.20 -7.34
CA ALA A 98 3.39 4.80 -6.91
C ALA A 98 2.05 4.34 -6.31
N LEU A 99 1.46 5.12 -5.39
CA LEU A 99 0.14 4.80 -4.82
C LEU A 99 -0.95 4.86 -5.89
N ALA A 100 -0.95 5.90 -6.75
CA ALA A 100 -1.94 6.06 -7.81
C ALA A 100 -1.95 4.89 -8.80
N LEU A 101 -0.79 4.26 -9.03
CA LEU A 101 -0.66 3.07 -9.89
C LEU A 101 -0.85 1.76 -9.13
N ALA A 102 -0.49 1.69 -7.84
CA ALA A 102 -0.69 0.50 -7.02
C ALA A 102 -2.17 0.16 -6.82
N LEU A 103 -3.04 1.15 -6.68
CA LEU A 103 -4.48 0.94 -6.49
C LEU A 103 -5.16 0.26 -7.70
N PRO A 104 -5.03 0.76 -8.95
CA PRO A 104 -5.57 0.04 -10.11
C PRO A 104 -4.88 -1.31 -10.33
N THR A 105 -3.59 -1.44 -10.03
CA THR A 105 -2.88 -2.73 -10.08
C THR A 105 -3.51 -3.74 -9.11
N LEU A 106 -3.78 -3.35 -7.87
CA LEU A 106 -4.49 -4.17 -6.89
C LEU A 106 -5.89 -4.56 -7.39
N ALA A 107 -6.64 -3.61 -7.95
CA ALA A 107 -7.97 -3.89 -8.50
C ALA A 107 -7.93 -4.91 -9.64
N LEU A 108 -6.99 -4.76 -10.58
CA LEU A 108 -6.82 -5.71 -11.69
C LEU A 108 -6.41 -7.11 -11.20
N GLY A 109 -5.52 -7.21 -10.20
CA GLY A 109 -5.15 -8.48 -9.58
C GLY A 109 -6.34 -9.15 -8.91
N TYR A 110 -7.16 -8.36 -8.23
CA TYR A 110 -8.40 -8.85 -7.62
C TYR A 110 -9.39 -9.36 -8.67
N MET A 111 -9.59 -8.59 -9.75
CA MET A 111 -10.46 -8.99 -10.88
C MET A 111 -9.98 -10.27 -11.54
N LEU A 112 -8.65 -10.46 -11.66
CA LEU A 112 -8.08 -11.69 -12.21
C LEU A 112 -8.43 -12.90 -11.33
N ALA A 113 -8.12 -12.81 -10.03
CA ALA A 113 -8.35 -13.91 -9.09
C ALA A 113 -9.86 -14.23 -8.94
N TYR A 114 -10.70 -13.21 -8.81
CA TYR A 114 -12.14 -13.34 -8.68
C TYR A 114 -12.77 -13.90 -9.97
N GLY A 115 -12.37 -13.38 -11.11
CA GLY A 115 -12.85 -13.85 -12.42
C GLY A 115 -12.46 -15.32 -12.71
N ALA A 116 -11.25 -15.72 -12.31
CA ALA A 116 -10.77 -17.09 -12.47
C ALA A 116 -11.34 -18.08 -11.43
N GLY A 117 -11.92 -17.59 -10.35
CA GLY A 117 -12.36 -18.42 -9.22
C GLY A 117 -11.20 -18.98 -8.40
N ASP A 118 -10.12 -18.20 -8.29
CA ASP A 118 -8.88 -18.62 -7.65
C ASP A 118 -8.97 -18.48 -6.13
N THR A 119 -8.78 -19.57 -5.37
CA THR A 119 -8.89 -19.60 -3.89
C THR A 119 -7.63 -20.10 -3.20
N GLY A 120 -6.52 -20.20 -3.92
CA GLY A 120 -5.25 -20.69 -3.40
C GLY A 120 -4.74 -19.86 -2.21
N THR A 121 -4.09 -20.54 -1.26
CA THR A 121 -3.49 -19.88 -0.08
C THR A 121 -2.47 -18.81 -0.48
N THR A 122 -1.66 -19.08 -1.52
CA THR A 122 -0.67 -18.15 -2.09
C THR A 122 -1.36 -16.92 -2.70
N VAL A 123 -2.46 -17.11 -3.43
CA VAL A 123 -3.28 -16.00 -3.96
C VAL A 123 -3.81 -15.12 -2.83
N SER A 124 -4.34 -15.74 -1.77
CA SER A 124 -4.82 -15.01 -0.60
C SER A 124 -3.72 -14.20 0.08
N ARG A 125 -2.53 -14.77 0.29
CA ARG A 125 -1.37 -14.09 0.87
C ARG A 125 -0.90 -12.93 -0.01
N HIS A 126 -0.82 -13.13 -1.32
CA HIS A 126 -0.48 -12.09 -2.29
C HIS A 126 -1.46 -10.92 -2.23
N MET A 127 -2.76 -11.20 -2.19
CA MET A 127 -3.81 -10.17 -2.07
C MET A 127 -3.69 -9.36 -0.78
N TRP A 128 -3.53 -10.04 0.37
CA TRP A 128 -3.34 -9.35 1.65
C TRP A 128 -2.06 -8.52 1.66
N GLY A 129 -0.98 -9.05 1.09
CA GLY A 129 0.27 -8.32 0.91
C GLY A 129 0.09 -7.04 0.10
N ALA A 130 -0.65 -7.09 -1.01
CA ALA A 130 -0.94 -5.93 -1.85
C ALA A 130 -1.80 -4.88 -1.13
N ILE A 131 -2.77 -5.31 -0.30
CA ILE A 131 -3.56 -4.41 0.54
C ILE A 131 -2.68 -3.71 1.58
N VAL A 132 -1.85 -4.47 2.30
CA VAL A 132 -0.90 -3.93 3.28
C VAL A 132 0.07 -2.95 2.62
N LEU A 133 0.56 -3.28 1.43
CA LEU A 133 1.43 -2.40 0.65
C LEU A 133 0.75 -1.07 0.30
N CYS A 134 -0.48 -1.09 -0.19
CA CYS A 134 -1.23 0.12 -0.51
C CYS A 134 -1.50 0.98 0.74
N ILE A 135 -1.84 0.35 1.86
CA ILE A 135 -2.01 1.04 3.15
C ILE A 135 -0.67 1.65 3.60
N GLY A 136 0.44 0.91 3.49
CA GLY A 136 1.78 1.40 3.81
C GLY A 136 2.16 2.64 3.00
N LEU A 137 1.93 2.64 1.69
CA LEU A 137 2.15 3.80 0.81
C LEU A 137 1.30 5.00 1.22
N MET A 138 0.04 4.77 1.55
CA MET A 138 -0.88 5.80 2.02
C MET A 138 -0.40 6.44 3.33
N LEU A 139 0.03 5.61 4.28
CA LEU A 139 0.58 6.08 5.55
C LEU A 139 1.90 6.80 5.37
N CYS A 140 2.79 6.33 4.47
CA CYS A 140 4.01 7.04 4.09
C CYS A 140 3.69 8.45 3.60
N LEU A 141 2.74 8.60 2.67
CA LEU A 141 2.31 9.91 2.17
C LEU A 141 1.73 10.80 3.27
N LEU A 142 1.01 10.21 4.21
CA LEU A 142 0.38 10.94 5.32
C LEU A 142 1.41 11.53 6.29
N VAL A 143 2.46 10.76 6.64
CA VAL A 143 3.45 11.18 7.65
C VAL A 143 4.65 11.92 7.06
N ARG A 144 4.89 11.81 5.75
CA ARG A 144 6.03 12.40 5.07
C ARG A 144 6.17 13.92 5.26
N PRO A 145 5.09 14.73 5.22
CA PRO A 145 5.21 16.17 5.45
C PRO A 145 5.78 16.51 6.83
N ALA A 146 5.38 15.78 7.88
CA ALA A 146 5.90 15.97 9.23
C ALA A 146 7.38 15.60 9.34
N TRP A 147 7.82 14.55 8.66
CA TRP A 147 9.23 14.18 8.56
C TRP A 147 10.04 15.23 7.81
N ALA A 148 9.52 15.76 6.70
CA ALA A 148 10.18 16.82 5.93
C ALA A 148 10.35 18.11 6.75
N ALA A 149 9.42 18.39 7.68
CA ALA A 149 9.49 19.48 8.64
C ALA A 149 10.35 19.17 9.90
N ASN A 150 11.07 18.06 9.92
CA ASN A 150 11.91 17.59 11.02
C ASN A 150 11.15 17.29 12.34
N GLN A 151 9.87 17.02 12.24
CA GLN A 151 8.98 16.85 13.40
C GLN A 151 8.75 15.38 13.77
N GLN A 152 9.46 14.42 13.30
CA GLN A 152 9.33 12.99 13.69
C GLN A 152 10.33 12.15 12.90
N ALA A 153 11.60 12.26 13.26
CA ALA A 153 12.73 11.80 12.46
C ALA A 153 12.70 10.32 12.04
N PHE A 154 11.98 9.43 12.77
CA PHE A 154 12.07 7.98 12.52
C PHE A 154 10.79 7.33 11.99
N ILE A 155 9.63 8.00 12.07
CA ILE A 155 8.33 7.37 11.71
C ILE A 155 8.27 7.10 10.21
N TYR A 156 8.53 8.11 9.39
CA TYR A 156 8.47 7.95 7.94
C TYR A 156 9.50 6.94 7.40
N PRO A 157 10.79 7.02 7.75
CA PRO A 157 11.77 6.03 7.31
C PRO A 157 11.43 4.61 7.76
N GLY A 158 10.98 4.43 9.00
CA GLY A 158 10.57 3.13 9.52
C GLY A 158 9.36 2.55 8.77
N LEU A 159 8.38 3.40 8.48
CA LEU A 159 7.20 3.02 7.70
C LEU A 159 7.54 2.69 6.25
N LEU A 160 8.47 3.45 5.64
CA LEU A 160 8.97 3.18 4.30
C LEU A 160 9.67 1.82 4.23
N VAL A 161 10.53 1.50 5.22
CA VAL A 161 11.16 0.18 5.32
C VAL A 161 10.13 -0.93 5.47
N ALA A 162 9.13 -0.77 6.35
CA ALA A 162 8.05 -1.74 6.50
C ALA A 162 7.26 -1.94 5.19
N THR A 163 7.03 -0.85 4.44
CA THR A 163 6.37 -0.90 3.13
C THR A 163 7.22 -1.63 2.08
N LEU A 164 8.54 -1.46 2.10
CA LEU A 164 9.45 -2.20 1.24
C LEU A 164 9.49 -3.70 1.59
N ILE A 165 9.45 -4.06 2.87
CA ILE A 165 9.34 -5.45 3.31
C ILE A 165 8.02 -6.06 2.80
N ALA A 166 6.91 -5.34 2.91
CA ALA A 166 5.63 -5.77 2.37
C ALA A 166 5.67 -5.93 0.84
N LEU A 167 6.38 -5.05 0.12
CA LEU A 167 6.59 -5.16 -1.32
C LEU A 167 7.33 -6.46 -1.68
N VAL A 168 8.45 -6.75 -1.00
CA VAL A 168 9.26 -7.96 -1.24
C VAL A 168 8.43 -9.21 -0.97
N TRP A 169 7.72 -9.25 0.15
CA TRP A 169 6.85 -10.37 0.49
C TRP A 169 5.73 -10.57 -0.53
N THR A 170 5.03 -9.49 -0.90
CA THR A 170 3.97 -9.53 -1.92
C THR A 170 4.51 -9.99 -3.27
N GLY A 171 5.69 -9.52 -3.66
CA GLY A 171 6.37 -9.93 -4.89
C GLY A 171 6.76 -11.41 -4.89
N HIS A 172 7.25 -11.92 -3.76
CA HIS A 172 7.56 -13.34 -3.58
C HIS A 172 6.33 -14.23 -3.74
N GLU A 173 5.23 -13.90 -3.06
CA GLU A 173 3.97 -14.65 -3.20
C GLU A 173 3.42 -14.58 -4.64
N GLY A 174 3.52 -13.41 -5.30
CA GLY A 174 3.12 -13.26 -6.71
C GLY A 174 3.99 -14.08 -7.67
N GLY A 175 5.30 -14.15 -7.42
CA GLY A 175 6.22 -15.02 -8.16
C GLY A 175 5.85 -16.50 -8.00
N SER A 176 5.53 -16.92 -6.80
CA SER A 176 5.09 -18.30 -6.50
C SER A 176 3.80 -18.70 -7.20
N ILE A 177 2.87 -17.75 -7.43
CA ILE A 177 1.65 -18.00 -8.22
C ILE A 177 2.00 -18.31 -9.68
N THR A 178 3.01 -17.62 -10.24
CA THR A 178 3.33 -17.69 -11.68
C THR A 178 4.27 -18.85 -12.00
N HIS A 179 5.21 -19.18 -11.11
CA HIS A 179 6.27 -20.15 -11.35
C HIS A 179 6.14 -21.45 -10.55
N GLY A 180 5.13 -21.55 -9.68
CA GLY A 180 5.00 -22.63 -8.71
C GLY A 180 5.90 -22.37 -7.47
N SER A 181 5.47 -22.89 -6.32
CA SER A 181 6.34 -23.00 -5.15
C SER A 181 7.09 -24.33 -5.24
N ASP A 182 8.38 -24.30 -5.53
CA ASP A 182 9.24 -25.45 -5.32
C ASP A 182 9.31 -25.85 -3.85
#